data_c597be8a0d37873c2ba6ba390fe701c5
#
_entry.id   c597be8a0d37873c2ba6ba390fe701c5
#
_cell.length_a   1.000
_cell.length_b   1.000
_cell.length_c   1.000
_cell.angle_alpha   90.00
_cell.angle_beta   90.00
_cell.angle_gamma   90.00
#
_symmetry.space_group_name_H-M   'P 1'
#
loop_
_entity.id
_entity.type
_entity.pdbx_description
1 polymer ?
#
loop_
_entity_poly.entity_id
_entity_poly.type
_entity_poly.pdbx_seq_one_letter_code
_entity_poly.pdbx_strand_id
1 'polypeptide(L)'
;MNIPERISALRALMEERGYDVYMVPTDDFHQSEYVGDHFKVREYITGFTGSAGTAVFTKDEAGLWTDGRYFLQADQQLAGTGVKLYKMGEPGVPTVEEFIASALPEGGTLGFDGRVVAIEEGAALEEAVASKDAKINYSEDLVGEVWTDRPALSEKPAFALGEEYTGESTESKLARVREAMKKAGADVHVIAALDDVCWITNLRGDDVDFFPLLLSYAVITMDEMKLYIDERKLNDDMKADLAKNNITIHPYNAIYEDIKNLDTASTVLVDPNRLNYALFNNIPGGTKVVQQVNPTIAMKAKKNDVEIRNIINAHKKDAVAMTKWMYWLKTNIGKIEITELSAAAKLETLRKEQEGYLWQSFEPICASGEHAAIVHYEPTPETDVPLTQNGLFLTDTGGGYLEGSTDISRTFAFGELTQQMKEDFTTVLQCNFNLAHAVFLEGTTGYNLDVLARMPAWRRGINFNHGTGHDVGYLMNIHEASCGFRCAIREKEQAPLMAGLVITDEPGIYIEGSHGVRTENELLVRKGPKNEYGQFLYFEPITYVPIDLDAIIPEMLTDQEREQLNEYHKKVYEIVAPH
;
A
#
# COMPACT_ATOMS: atom_id res chain seq x y z
N MET A 1 25.40 -11.61 -11.80
CA MET A 1 24.63 -12.66 -12.54
C MET A 1 23.44 -12.02 -13.21
N ASN A 2 23.13 -12.38 -14.47
CA ASN A 2 21.86 -12.01 -15.13
C ASN A 2 20.72 -12.90 -14.61
N ILE A 3 19.47 -12.57 -14.95
CA ILE A 3 18.29 -13.31 -14.45
C ILE A 3 18.33 -14.82 -14.81
N PRO A 4 18.61 -15.26 -16.05
CA PRO A 4 18.75 -16.68 -16.33
C PRO A 4 19.83 -17.40 -15.52
N GLU A 5 20.95 -16.72 -15.22
CA GLU A 5 22.01 -17.30 -14.36
C GLU A 5 21.55 -17.44 -12.91
N ARG A 6 20.81 -16.45 -12.37
CA ARG A 6 20.21 -16.51 -11.03
C ARG A 6 19.23 -17.66 -10.90
N ILE A 7 18.34 -17.83 -11.88
CA ILE A 7 17.37 -18.95 -11.93
C ILE A 7 18.09 -20.30 -12.01
N SER A 8 19.16 -20.39 -12.81
CA SER A 8 19.96 -21.61 -12.88
C SER A 8 20.63 -21.95 -11.55
N ALA A 9 21.15 -20.96 -10.83
CA ALA A 9 21.73 -21.14 -9.50
C ALA A 9 20.68 -21.59 -8.47
N LEU A 10 19.47 -20.97 -8.49
CA LEU A 10 18.35 -21.39 -7.64
C LEU A 10 17.97 -22.85 -7.92
N ARG A 11 17.83 -23.24 -9.18
CA ARG A 11 17.49 -24.63 -9.55
C ARG A 11 18.55 -25.64 -9.10
N ALA A 12 19.83 -25.27 -9.12
CA ALA A 12 20.89 -26.12 -8.61
C ALA A 12 20.75 -26.34 -7.09
N LEU A 13 20.40 -25.30 -6.32
CA LEU A 13 20.11 -25.46 -4.89
C LEU A 13 18.83 -26.27 -4.64
N MET A 14 17.79 -26.07 -5.46
CA MET A 14 16.56 -26.85 -5.37
C MET A 14 16.85 -28.35 -5.58
N GLU A 15 17.66 -28.72 -6.59
CA GLU A 15 18.05 -30.08 -6.86
C GLU A 15 18.90 -30.66 -5.71
N GLU A 16 19.89 -29.92 -5.22
CA GLU A 16 20.77 -30.33 -4.12
C GLU A 16 19.97 -30.63 -2.84
N ARG A 17 18.92 -29.83 -2.55
CA ARG A 17 18.13 -29.91 -1.33
C ARG A 17 16.81 -30.66 -1.47
N GLY A 18 16.51 -31.16 -2.67
CA GLY A 18 15.34 -32.00 -2.95
C GLY A 18 14.01 -31.23 -3.00
N TYR A 19 14.03 -30.00 -3.51
CA TYR A 19 12.82 -29.21 -3.79
C TYR A 19 12.36 -29.45 -5.24
N ASP A 20 11.08 -29.76 -5.41
CA ASP A 20 10.46 -29.89 -6.74
C ASP A 20 9.88 -28.56 -7.21
N VAL A 21 9.35 -27.75 -6.28
CA VAL A 21 8.81 -26.43 -6.51
C VAL A 21 9.33 -25.48 -5.44
N TYR A 22 9.68 -24.24 -5.83
CA TYR A 22 10.08 -23.19 -4.89
C TYR A 22 9.32 -21.89 -5.18
N MET A 23 8.68 -21.31 -4.15
CA MET A 23 7.88 -20.10 -4.26
C MET A 23 8.60 -18.90 -3.63
N VAL A 24 8.49 -17.74 -4.29
CA VAL A 24 9.08 -16.46 -3.85
C VAL A 24 8.03 -15.35 -4.02
N PRO A 25 7.29 -14.98 -2.97
CA PRO A 25 6.34 -13.87 -3.03
C PRO A 25 7.05 -12.52 -2.93
N THR A 26 6.34 -11.45 -3.24
CA THR A 26 6.69 -10.09 -2.80
C THR A 26 6.20 -9.94 -1.37
N ASP A 27 7.10 -10.03 -0.42
CA ASP A 27 6.77 -9.81 0.98
C ASP A 27 8.03 -9.64 1.83
N ASP A 28 7.85 -9.13 3.05
CA ASP A 28 8.86 -9.13 4.08
C ASP A 28 8.46 -10.03 5.27
N PHE A 29 9.21 -10.02 6.35
CA PHE A 29 8.89 -10.83 7.54
C PHE A 29 7.66 -10.32 8.30
N HIS A 30 7.08 -9.20 7.87
CA HIS A 30 6.00 -8.46 8.52
C HIS A 30 4.71 -8.42 7.70
N GLN A 31 4.73 -9.02 6.50
CA GLN A 31 3.63 -9.02 5.54
C GLN A 31 3.29 -7.59 5.07
N SER A 32 4.34 -6.81 4.76
CA SER A 32 4.22 -5.44 4.24
C SER A 32 3.96 -5.43 2.74
N GLU A 33 3.10 -4.53 2.26
CA GLU A 33 2.87 -4.35 0.82
C GLU A 33 4.11 -3.83 0.10
N TYR A 34 4.81 -2.87 0.70
CA TYR A 34 6.07 -2.33 0.21
C TYR A 34 7.20 -2.78 1.12
N VAL A 35 8.27 -3.21 0.51
CA VAL A 35 9.36 -3.88 1.22
C VAL A 35 10.68 -3.13 1.09
N GLY A 36 11.47 -3.11 2.16
CA GLY A 36 12.83 -2.56 2.10
C GLY A 36 13.77 -3.39 1.22
N ASP A 37 14.90 -2.81 0.81
CA ASP A 37 15.84 -3.40 -0.15
C ASP A 37 16.30 -4.82 0.19
N HIS A 38 16.42 -5.14 1.48
CA HIS A 38 16.75 -6.50 1.92
C HIS A 38 15.74 -7.55 1.44
N PHE A 39 14.48 -7.18 1.29
CA PHE A 39 13.36 -8.05 1.00
C PHE A 39 12.97 -8.08 -0.48
N LYS A 40 13.65 -7.36 -1.38
CA LYS A 40 13.40 -7.36 -2.83
C LYS A 40 13.84 -8.66 -3.52
N VAL A 41 13.58 -9.79 -2.87
CA VAL A 41 14.04 -11.12 -3.28
C VAL A 41 13.38 -11.58 -4.58
N ARG A 42 12.07 -11.35 -4.72
CA ARG A 42 11.32 -11.65 -5.94
C ARG A 42 11.81 -10.78 -7.11
N GLU A 43 12.04 -9.50 -6.89
CA GLU A 43 12.64 -8.60 -7.89
C GLU A 43 14.02 -9.10 -8.31
N TYR A 44 14.88 -9.42 -7.36
CA TYR A 44 16.22 -9.94 -7.66
C TYR A 44 16.18 -11.17 -8.56
N ILE A 45 15.32 -12.15 -8.29
CA ILE A 45 15.32 -13.42 -9.01
C ILE A 45 14.58 -13.35 -10.36
N THR A 46 13.63 -12.40 -10.55
CA THR A 46 12.82 -12.32 -11.78
C THR A 46 13.17 -11.11 -12.65
N GLY A 47 13.71 -10.04 -12.08
CA GLY A 47 13.91 -8.73 -12.75
C GLY A 47 12.63 -7.89 -12.88
N PHE A 48 11.51 -8.33 -12.32
CA PHE A 48 10.26 -7.56 -12.28
C PHE A 48 10.25 -6.64 -11.06
N THR A 49 10.06 -5.33 -11.25
CA THR A 49 10.14 -4.32 -10.18
C THR A 49 8.80 -3.90 -9.59
N GLY A 50 7.66 -4.33 -10.16
CA GLY A 50 6.35 -3.99 -9.62
C GLY A 50 6.16 -4.43 -8.16
N SER A 51 5.37 -3.72 -7.37
CA SER A 51 5.24 -3.94 -5.92
C SER A 51 4.46 -5.20 -5.52
N ALA A 52 3.77 -5.86 -6.44
CA ALA A 52 2.98 -7.06 -6.14
C ALA A 52 3.22 -8.19 -7.14
N GLY A 53 3.49 -9.38 -6.63
CA GLY A 53 3.63 -10.57 -7.46
C GLY A 53 4.28 -11.73 -6.73
N THR A 54 3.98 -12.94 -7.17
CA THR A 54 4.56 -14.18 -6.66
C THR A 54 5.26 -14.93 -7.77
N ALA A 55 6.52 -15.27 -7.57
CA ALA A 55 7.28 -16.10 -8.50
C ALA A 55 7.27 -17.56 -8.05
N VAL A 56 7.11 -18.50 -8.99
CA VAL A 56 7.19 -19.93 -8.75
C VAL A 56 8.17 -20.56 -9.71
N PHE A 57 9.07 -21.37 -9.18
CA PHE A 57 10.13 -22.04 -9.91
C PHE A 57 9.96 -23.56 -9.79
N THR A 58 10.01 -24.22 -10.94
CA THR A 58 10.12 -25.67 -11.04
C THR A 58 11.43 -26.02 -11.74
N LYS A 59 11.71 -27.32 -11.93
CA LYS A 59 12.86 -27.75 -12.68
C LYS A 59 12.93 -27.14 -14.09
N ASP A 60 11.79 -27.01 -14.76
CA ASP A 60 11.71 -26.65 -16.18
C ASP A 60 11.03 -25.28 -16.44
N GLU A 61 10.23 -24.78 -15.51
CA GLU A 61 9.46 -23.55 -15.68
C GLU A 61 9.76 -22.52 -14.58
N ALA A 62 9.67 -21.24 -14.92
CA ALA A 62 9.67 -20.11 -13.99
C ALA A 62 8.48 -19.23 -14.35
N GLY A 63 7.60 -18.95 -13.41
CA GLY A 63 6.41 -18.14 -13.61
C GLY A 63 6.35 -16.98 -12.64
N LEU A 64 5.78 -15.85 -13.07
CA LEU A 64 5.42 -14.71 -12.24
C LEU A 64 3.93 -14.46 -12.35
N TRP A 65 3.23 -14.49 -11.23
CA TRP A 65 1.83 -14.06 -11.08
C TRP A 65 1.78 -12.62 -10.58
N THR A 66 1.09 -11.75 -11.31
CA THR A 66 0.83 -10.37 -10.89
C THR A 66 -0.55 -9.91 -11.35
N ASP A 67 -1.05 -8.79 -10.78
CA ASP A 67 -2.39 -8.27 -11.07
C ASP A 67 -2.42 -7.23 -12.21
N GLY A 68 -3.62 -6.76 -12.55
CA GLY A 68 -3.87 -5.91 -13.72
C GLY A 68 -3.16 -4.56 -13.72
N ARG A 69 -2.67 -4.08 -12.59
CA ARG A 69 -1.88 -2.85 -12.48
C ARG A 69 -0.54 -2.98 -13.23
N TYR A 70 0.00 -4.19 -13.29
CA TYR A 70 1.37 -4.48 -13.72
C TYR A 70 1.48 -5.28 -15.00
N PHE A 71 0.40 -5.66 -15.68
CA PHE A 71 0.49 -6.52 -16.86
C PHE A 71 1.42 -5.99 -17.96
N LEU A 72 1.33 -4.70 -18.29
CA LEU A 72 2.17 -4.08 -19.31
C LEU A 72 3.64 -4.01 -18.85
N GLN A 73 3.88 -3.60 -17.63
CA GLN A 73 5.23 -3.51 -17.06
C GLN A 73 5.90 -4.90 -17.00
N ALA A 74 5.16 -5.91 -16.54
CA ALA A 74 5.68 -7.27 -16.44
C ALA A 74 5.99 -7.86 -17.82
N ASP A 75 5.12 -7.67 -18.83
CA ASP A 75 5.39 -8.09 -20.22
C ASP A 75 6.72 -7.51 -20.75
N GLN A 76 7.01 -6.25 -20.44
CA GLN A 76 8.24 -5.58 -20.86
C GLN A 76 9.46 -6.08 -20.08
N GLN A 77 9.38 -6.13 -18.77
CA GLN A 77 10.52 -6.45 -17.90
C GLN A 77 10.90 -7.94 -17.90
N LEU A 78 9.96 -8.83 -18.14
CA LEU A 78 10.21 -10.27 -18.22
C LEU A 78 10.69 -10.73 -19.59
N ALA A 79 10.66 -9.86 -20.60
CA ALA A 79 11.10 -10.20 -21.95
C ALA A 79 12.58 -10.68 -21.95
N GLY A 80 12.83 -11.91 -22.41
CA GLY A 80 14.16 -12.49 -22.48
C GLY A 80 14.72 -13.03 -21.17
N THR A 81 13.99 -12.96 -20.05
CA THR A 81 14.44 -13.49 -18.75
C THR A 81 14.23 -15.00 -18.58
N GLY A 82 13.32 -15.57 -19.36
CA GLY A 82 12.87 -16.97 -19.20
C GLY A 82 11.78 -17.14 -18.14
N VAL A 83 11.29 -16.05 -17.53
CA VAL A 83 10.15 -16.06 -16.62
C VAL A 83 8.87 -15.76 -17.41
N LYS A 84 7.88 -16.63 -17.27
CA LYS A 84 6.58 -16.51 -17.93
C LYS A 84 5.62 -15.66 -17.08
N LEU A 85 4.92 -14.72 -17.72
CA LEU A 85 3.88 -13.95 -17.05
C LEU A 85 2.57 -14.74 -16.97
N TYR A 86 2.02 -14.82 -15.77
CA TYR A 86 0.68 -15.29 -15.47
C TYR A 86 -0.19 -14.11 -15.00
N LYS A 87 -1.13 -13.68 -15.85
CA LYS A 87 -2.02 -12.52 -15.60
C LYS A 87 -3.13 -12.94 -14.64
N MET A 88 -2.99 -12.61 -13.36
CA MET A 88 -3.94 -13.01 -12.32
C MET A 88 -5.36 -12.53 -12.64
N GLY A 89 -6.34 -13.43 -12.45
CA GLY A 89 -7.75 -13.13 -12.68
C GLY A 89 -8.22 -13.22 -14.14
N GLU A 90 -7.30 -13.41 -15.09
CA GLU A 90 -7.68 -13.62 -16.48
C GLU A 90 -8.20 -15.05 -16.75
N PRO A 91 -9.18 -15.23 -17.64
CA PRO A 91 -9.75 -16.54 -17.93
C PRO A 91 -8.70 -17.55 -18.39
N GLY A 92 -8.66 -18.72 -17.72
CA GLY A 92 -7.75 -19.82 -18.06
C GLY A 92 -6.34 -19.69 -17.50
N VAL A 93 -6.07 -18.67 -16.68
CA VAL A 93 -4.83 -18.52 -15.92
C VAL A 93 -5.01 -19.22 -14.56
N PRO A 94 -4.18 -20.22 -14.20
CA PRO A 94 -4.25 -20.88 -12.90
C PRO A 94 -3.84 -19.93 -11.78
N THR A 95 -4.37 -20.13 -10.58
CA THR A 95 -3.81 -19.47 -9.39
C THR A 95 -2.43 -20.03 -9.06
N VAL A 96 -1.70 -19.39 -8.14
CA VAL A 96 -0.40 -19.87 -7.66
C VAL A 96 -0.54 -21.27 -7.08
N GLU A 97 -1.55 -21.50 -6.25
CA GLU A 97 -1.81 -22.76 -5.58
C GLU A 97 -2.20 -23.87 -6.58
N GLU A 98 -3.04 -23.56 -7.55
CA GLU A 98 -3.41 -24.49 -8.64
C GLU A 98 -2.20 -24.88 -9.46
N PHE A 99 -1.33 -23.94 -9.79
CA PHE A 99 -0.10 -24.22 -10.51
C PHE A 99 0.85 -25.11 -9.68
N ILE A 100 1.08 -24.76 -8.41
CA ILE A 100 1.91 -25.56 -7.49
C ILE A 100 1.38 -26.98 -7.37
N ALA A 101 0.08 -27.15 -7.13
CA ALA A 101 -0.55 -28.48 -7.04
C ALA A 101 -0.40 -29.28 -8.33
N SER A 102 -0.44 -28.64 -9.51
CA SER A 102 -0.25 -29.30 -10.80
C SER A 102 1.21 -29.68 -11.08
N ALA A 103 2.16 -28.84 -10.62
CA ALA A 103 3.60 -29.02 -10.88
C ALA A 103 4.27 -30.03 -9.93
N LEU A 104 3.74 -30.18 -8.71
CA LEU A 104 4.30 -31.13 -7.73
C LEU A 104 4.12 -32.60 -8.17
N PRO A 105 5.18 -33.42 -8.12
CA PRO A 105 5.04 -34.86 -8.22
C PRO A 105 4.41 -35.43 -6.94
N GLU A 106 3.94 -36.68 -6.99
CA GLU A 106 3.48 -37.40 -5.82
C GLU A 106 4.61 -37.52 -4.80
N GLY A 107 4.35 -37.13 -3.55
CA GLY A 107 5.36 -37.13 -2.48
C GLY A 107 6.44 -36.06 -2.62
N GLY A 108 6.27 -35.10 -3.53
CA GLY A 108 7.24 -34.03 -3.81
C GLY A 108 7.38 -33.02 -2.66
N THR A 109 8.25 -32.04 -2.85
CA THR A 109 8.51 -30.98 -1.84
C THR A 109 8.33 -29.59 -2.42
N LEU A 110 7.43 -28.83 -1.80
CA LEU A 110 7.30 -27.38 -1.97
C LEU A 110 8.22 -26.66 -0.98
N GLY A 111 9.04 -25.73 -1.47
CA GLY A 111 9.87 -24.86 -0.64
C GLY A 111 9.47 -23.39 -0.73
N PHE A 112 9.65 -22.68 0.37
CA PHE A 112 9.58 -21.21 0.47
C PHE A 112 10.20 -20.74 1.79
N ASP A 113 10.54 -19.44 1.90
CA ASP A 113 10.90 -18.86 3.18
C ASP A 113 9.60 -18.58 3.98
N GLY A 114 9.39 -19.32 5.07
CA GLY A 114 8.18 -19.18 5.90
C GLY A 114 8.04 -17.83 6.62
N ARG A 115 9.07 -17.00 6.58
CA ARG A 115 9.04 -15.66 7.16
C ARG A 115 8.35 -14.64 6.25
N VAL A 116 8.26 -14.92 4.93
CA VAL A 116 7.63 -14.04 3.93
C VAL A 116 6.30 -14.59 3.40
N VAL A 117 5.71 -15.55 4.08
CA VAL A 117 4.40 -16.14 3.75
C VAL A 117 3.49 -15.97 4.96
N ALA A 118 2.27 -15.45 4.77
CA ALA A 118 1.28 -15.31 5.84
C ALA A 118 0.70 -16.67 6.27
N ILE A 119 0.10 -16.75 7.46
CA ILE A 119 -0.55 -17.97 7.96
C ILE A 119 -1.62 -18.46 6.98
N GLU A 120 -2.48 -17.55 6.51
CA GLU A 120 -3.59 -17.87 5.60
C GLU A 120 -3.08 -18.42 4.26
N GLU A 121 -2.06 -17.79 3.70
CA GLU A 121 -1.40 -18.28 2.48
C GLU A 121 -0.74 -19.64 2.70
N GLY A 122 -0.01 -19.81 3.83
CA GLY A 122 0.58 -21.10 4.20
C GLY A 122 -0.45 -22.21 4.33
N ALA A 123 -1.63 -21.94 4.91
CA ALA A 123 -2.73 -22.88 5.00
C ALA A 123 -3.30 -23.26 3.62
N ALA A 124 -3.43 -22.30 2.71
CA ALA A 124 -3.84 -22.57 1.33
C ALA A 124 -2.81 -23.44 0.58
N LEU A 125 -1.51 -23.21 0.82
CA LEU A 125 -0.45 -24.04 0.27
C LEU A 125 -0.47 -25.46 0.87
N GLU A 126 -0.74 -25.63 2.17
CA GLU A 126 -0.93 -26.94 2.79
C GLU A 126 -2.07 -27.71 2.12
N GLU A 127 -3.20 -27.07 1.84
CA GLU A 127 -4.33 -27.67 1.12
C GLU A 127 -3.94 -28.05 -0.31
N ALA A 128 -3.22 -27.17 -1.02
CA ALA A 128 -2.77 -27.41 -2.39
C ALA A 128 -1.86 -28.64 -2.51
N VAL A 129 -0.95 -28.84 -1.55
CA VAL A 129 0.02 -29.96 -1.57
C VAL A 129 -0.56 -31.29 -1.03
N ALA A 130 -1.62 -31.21 -0.21
CA ALA A 130 -2.23 -32.38 0.43
C ALA A 130 -2.72 -33.45 -0.58
N SER A 131 -3.22 -32.99 -1.75
CA SER A 131 -3.72 -33.89 -2.81
C SER A 131 -2.63 -34.75 -3.46
N LYS A 132 -1.36 -34.40 -3.24
CA LYS A 132 -0.16 -35.07 -3.80
C LYS A 132 0.67 -35.81 -2.75
N ASP A 133 0.19 -35.92 -1.51
CA ASP A 133 1.00 -36.40 -0.37
C ASP A 133 2.39 -35.72 -0.30
N ALA A 134 2.44 -34.46 -0.77
CA ALA A 134 3.65 -33.65 -0.86
C ALA A 134 3.96 -32.97 0.49
N LYS A 135 5.19 -32.49 0.64
CA LYS A 135 5.69 -31.87 1.86
C LYS A 135 5.97 -30.39 1.63
N ILE A 136 5.84 -29.61 2.69
CA ILE A 136 6.28 -28.22 2.74
C ILE A 136 7.56 -28.13 3.56
N ASN A 137 8.59 -27.47 3.03
CA ASN A 137 9.74 -27.00 3.78
C ASN A 137 9.80 -25.46 3.69
N TYR A 138 9.62 -24.79 4.83
CA TYR A 138 9.56 -23.34 4.94
C TYR A 138 10.75 -22.75 5.72
N SER A 139 11.81 -23.53 5.92
CA SER A 139 12.93 -23.14 6.78
C SER A 139 14.10 -22.49 6.04
N GLU A 140 14.07 -22.43 4.71
CA GLU A 140 15.23 -22.04 3.90
C GLU A 140 14.90 -20.92 2.90
N ASP A 141 15.73 -19.88 2.91
CA ASP A 141 15.73 -18.81 1.91
C ASP A 141 16.79 -19.11 0.82
N LEU A 142 16.42 -19.93 -0.16
CA LEU A 142 17.35 -20.34 -1.22
C LEU A 142 17.77 -19.17 -2.11
N VAL A 143 16.89 -18.21 -2.37
CA VAL A 143 17.25 -17.04 -3.18
C VAL A 143 18.22 -16.14 -2.42
N GLY A 144 18.07 -16.03 -1.10
CA GLY A 144 19.04 -15.33 -0.24
C GLY A 144 20.44 -15.92 -0.30
N GLU A 145 20.57 -17.23 -0.53
CA GLU A 145 21.89 -17.87 -0.75
C GLU A 145 22.47 -17.56 -2.15
N VAL A 146 21.61 -17.40 -3.16
CA VAL A 146 22.01 -16.98 -4.51
C VAL A 146 22.41 -15.51 -4.54
N TRP A 147 21.79 -14.68 -3.71
CA TRP A 147 21.99 -13.22 -3.66
C TRP A 147 23.14 -12.85 -2.72
N THR A 148 24.37 -13.06 -3.17
CA THR A 148 25.59 -12.93 -2.35
C THR A 148 25.91 -11.50 -1.90
N ASP A 149 25.38 -10.50 -2.59
CA ASP A 149 25.52 -9.06 -2.30
C ASP A 149 24.20 -8.42 -1.81
N ARG A 150 23.32 -9.24 -1.21
CA ARG A 150 22.05 -8.80 -0.65
C ARG A 150 22.25 -7.67 0.35
N PRO A 151 21.49 -6.55 0.24
CA PRO A 151 21.53 -5.48 1.24
C PRO A 151 21.27 -6.00 2.65
N ALA A 152 21.95 -5.44 3.65
CA ALA A 152 21.65 -5.74 5.04
C ALA A 152 20.28 -5.17 5.45
N LEU A 153 19.73 -5.66 6.57
CA LEU A 153 18.57 -5.01 7.18
C LEU A 153 18.89 -3.55 7.54
N SER A 154 17.92 -2.68 7.38
CA SER A 154 18.07 -1.26 7.69
C SER A 154 18.47 -1.03 9.16
N GLU A 155 19.43 -0.13 9.37
CA GLU A 155 19.88 0.33 10.69
C GLU A 155 19.54 1.83 10.90
N LYS A 156 18.69 2.42 10.04
CA LYS A 156 18.30 3.82 10.11
C LYS A 156 17.66 4.14 11.47
N PRO A 157 17.91 5.35 12.04
CA PRO A 157 17.41 5.70 13.36
C PRO A 157 15.89 5.88 13.39
N ALA A 158 15.28 5.55 14.52
CA ALA A 158 13.90 5.88 14.82
C ALA A 158 13.74 7.34 15.25
N PHE A 159 12.51 7.86 15.15
CA PHE A 159 12.09 9.11 15.78
C PHE A 159 10.74 8.93 16.48
N ALA A 160 10.52 9.68 17.55
CA ALA A 160 9.25 9.70 18.26
C ALA A 160 8.33 10.74 17.63
N LEU A 161 7.08 10.35 17.40
CA LEU A 161 6.02 11.25 16.96
C LEU A 161 5.21 11.67 18.20
N GLY A 162 5.32 12.94 18.60
CA GLY A 162 4.72 13.47 19.83
C GLY A 162 3.18 13.45 19.81
N GLU A 163 2.57 13.57 21.00
CA GLU A 163 1.11 13.56 21.14
C GLU A 163 0.43 14.77 20.47
N GLU A 164 1.15 15.87 20.21
CA GLU A 164 0.69 17.00 19.39
C GLU A 164 0.36 16.58 17.95
N TYR A 165 0.96 15.50 17.48
CA TYR A 165 0.70 14.88 16.19
C TYR A 165 -0.25 13.69 16.29
N THR A 166 0.00 12.77 17.22
CA THR A 166 -0.72 11.49 17.32
C THR A 166 -2.04 11.59 18.08
N GLY A 167 -2.20 12.61 18.95
CA GLY A 167 -3.41 12.83 19.73
C GLY A 167 -3.72 11.78 20.79
N GLU A 168 -2.88 10.75 20.94
CA GLU A 168 -3.09 9.66 21.89
C GLU A 168 -1.75 9.08 22.37
N SER A 169 -1.62 8.88 23.68
CA SER A 169 -0.43 8.30 24.30
C SER A 169 -0.31 6.79 24.04
N THR A 170 0.92 6.26 24.12
CA THR A 170 1.21 4.82 24.08
C THR A 170 0.44 4.05 25.17
N GLU A 171 0.34 4.61 26.39
CA GLU A 171 -0.44 4.01 27.49
C GLU A 171 -1.91 3.81 27.10
N SER A 172 -2.55 4.84 26.54
CA SER A 172 -3.94 4.79 26.11
C SER A 172 -4.15 3.76 24.99
N LYS A 173 -3.27 3.72 24.00
CA LYS A 173 -3.32 2.76 22.90
C LYS A 173 -3.18 1.32 23.39
N LEU A 174 -2.21 1.04 24.27
CA LEU A 174 -2.04 -0.27 24.89
C LEU A 174 -3.26 -0.69 25.71
N ALA A 175 -3.89 0.24 26.45
CA ALA A 175 -5.11 -0.05 27.19
C ALA A 175 -6.25 -0.49 26.26
N ARG A 176 -6.42 0.17 25.12
CA ARG A 176 -7.40 -0.21 24.09
C ARG A 176 -7.12 -1.59 23.48
N VAL A 177 -5.85 -1.86 23.16
CA VAL A 177 -5.43 -3.17 22.62
C VAL A 177 -5.72 -4.28 23.64
N ARG A 178 -5.36 -4.10 24.92
CA ARG A 178 -5.63 -5.07 25.98
C ARG A 178 -7.12 -5.29 26.19
N GLU A 179 -7.95 -4.26 26.08
CA GLU A 179 -9.40 -4.40 26.12
C GLU A 179 -9.96 -5.22 24.94
N ALA A 180 -9.39 -5.05 23.75
CA ALA A 180 -9.74 -5.87 22.59
C ALA A 180 -9.28 -7.33 22.78
N MET A 181 -8.08 -7.56 23.33
CA MET A 181 -7.61 -8.90 23.69
C MET A 181 -8.55 -9.60 24.67
N LYS A 182 -9.00 -8.91 25.72
CA LYS A 182 -9.99 -9.44 26.68
C LYS A 182 -11.29 -9.84 25.98
N LYS A 183 -11.80 -9.03 25.07
CA LYS A 183 -13.02 -9.34 24.28
C LYS A 183 -12.82 -10.56 23.39
N ALA A 184 -11.63 -10.76 22.84
CA ALA A 184 -11.26 -11.94 22.07
C ALA A 184 -10.99 -13.17 22.95
N GLY A 185 -10.92 -13.02 24.29
CA GLY A 185 -10.55 -14.06 25.23
C GLY A 185 -9.09 -14.49 25.12
N ALA A 186 -8.21 -13.56 24.75
CA ALA A 186 -6.78 -13.78 24.56
C ALA A 186 -5.95 -13.20 25.70
N ASP A 187 -4.92 -13.91 26.11
CA ASP A 187 -3.96 -13.50 27.14
C ASP A 187 -2.71 -12.87 26.55
N VAL A 188 -2.34 -13.29 25.33
CA VAL A 188 -1.17 -12.85 24.59
C VAL A 188 -1.60 -12.43 23.17
N HIS A 189 -1.05 -11.34 22.68
CA HIS A 189 -1.21 -10.92 21.27
C HIS A 189 0.16 -10.78 20.62
N VAL A 190 0.35 -11.48 19.50
CA VAL A 190 1.58 -11.41 18.69
C VAL A 190 1.32 -10.56 17.47
N ILE A 191 2.09 -9.49 17.30
CA ILE A 191 1.97 -8.54 16.21
C ILE A 191 3.28 -8.53 15.43
N ALA A 192 3.19 -8.79 14.12
CA ALA A 192 4.29 -8.64 13.19
C ALA A 192 4.16 -7.38 12.32
N ALA A 193 2.96 -6.91 12.04
CA ALA A 193 2.72 -5.76 11.17
C ALA A 193 3.42 -4.49 11.68
N LEU A 194 4.28 -3.89 10.85
CA LEU A 194 5.12 -2.75 11.20
C LEU A 194 4.31 -1.52 11.60
N ASP A 195 3.26 -1.23 10.85
CA ASP A 195 2.37 -0.10 11.07
C ASP A 195 1.61 -0.21 12.40
N ASP A 196 1.21 -1.43 12.80
CA ASP A 196 0.56 -1.67 14.09
C ASP A 196 1.52 -1.39 15.25
N VAL A 197 2.77 -1.87 15.17
CA VAL A 197 3.80 -1.63 16.19
C VAL A 197 4.16 -0.15 16.27
N CYS A 198 4.37 0.51 15.12
CA CYS A 198 4.65 1.93 15.04
C CYS A 198 3.50 2.78 15.59
N TRP A 199 2.25 2.39 15.32
CA TRP A 199 1.07 3.08 15.86
C TRP A 199 1.00 2.96 17.40
N ILE A 200 1.18 1.76 17.94
CA ILE A 200 1.12 1.53 19.39
C ILE A 200 2.20 2.35 20.12
N THR A 201 3.42 2.32 19.62
CA THR A 201 4.59 2.91 20.29
C THR A 201 4.77 4.41 20.03
N ASN A 202 4.00 5.01 19.12
CA ASN A 202 4.22 6.36 18.61
C ASN A 202 5.63 6.58 18.03
N LEU A 203 6.30 5.52 17.60
CA LEU A 203 7.59 5.58 16.93
C LEU A 203 7.42 5.52 15.41
N ARG A 204 8.33 6.17 14.71
CA ARG A 204 8.45 6.13 13.25
C ARG A 204 9.91 5.90 12.89
N GLY A 205 10.16 5.49 11.67
CA GLY A 205 11.51 5.27 11.13
C GLY A 205 11.58 5.44 9.63
N ASP A 206 12.59 4.85 9.02
CA ASP A 206 12.84 4.90 7.59
C ASP A 206 13.47 3.56 7.14
N ASP A 207 12.89 2.44 7.60
CA ASP A 207 13.36 1.09 7.25
C ASP A 207 12.79 0.58 5.93
N VAL A 208 11.69 1.18 5.50
CA VAL A 208 11.04 0.95 4.21
C VAL A 208 11.01 2.28 3.47
N ASP A 209 11.48 2.31 2.23
CA ASP A 209 11.52 3.54 1.46
C ASP A 209 10.13 4.18 1.38
N PHE A 210 10.06 5.50 1.58
CA PHE A 210 8.84 6.31 1.62
C PHE A 210 7.90 6.06 2.80
N PHE A 211 7.96 4.91 3.46
CA PHE A 211 7.07 4.58 4.57
C PHE A 211 7.77 4.75 5.92
N PRO A 212 7.24 5.58 6.83
CA PRO A 212 7.90 5.88 8.10
C PRO A 212 7.75 4.74 9.12
N LEU A 213 8.22 3.54 8.76
CA LEU A 213 8.07 2.32 9.52
C LEU A 213 9.40 1.83 10.09
N LEU A 214 9.31 1.01 11.12
CA LEU A 214 10.43 0.38 11.81
C LEU A 214 10.29 -1.14 11.76
N LEU A 215 11.34 -1.83 11.31
CA LEU A 215 11.42 -3.29 11.43
C LEU A 215 11.35 -3.69 12.90
N SER A 216 10.20 -4.20 13.30
CA SER A 216 9.92 -4.53 14.69
C SER A 216 8.75 -5.49 14.84
N TYR A 217 8.73 -6.23 15.95
CA TYR A 217 7.60 -7.08 16.35
C TYR A 217 7.17 -6.71 17.76
N ALA A 218 5.95 -7.11 18.13
CA ALA A 218 5.46 -6.97 19.47
C ALA A 218 4.81 -8.26 19.99
N VAL A 219 5.07 -8.56 21.26
CA VAL A 219 4.30 -9.55 22.04
C VAL A 219 3.70 -8.81 23.22
N ILE A 220 2.37 -8.71 23.25
CA ILE A 220 1.61 -7.96 24.25
C ILE A 220 0.90 -8.93 25.17
N THR A 221 1.07 -8.74 26.48
CA THR A 221 0.30 -9.39 27.54
C THR A 221 -0.57 -8.37 28.27
N MET A 222 -1.34 -8.82 29.25
CA MET A 222 -2.15 -7.90 30.08
C MET A 222 -1.29 -6.90 30.86
N ASP A 223 -0.03 -7.23 31.15
CA ASP A 223 0.81 -6.45 32.06
C ASP A 223 1.99 -5.78 31.36
N GLU A 224 2.56 -6.39 30.32
CA GLU A 224 3.75 -5.90 29.63
C GLU A 224 3.60 -5.95 28.10
N MET A 225 4.52 -5.29 27.39
CA MET A 225 4.75 -5.46 25.98
C MET A 225 6.24 -5.70 25.76
N LYS A 226 6.58 -6.74 25.01
CA LYS A 226 7.94 -6.96 24.50
C LYS A 226 8.03 -6.38 23.09
N LEU A 227 8.94 -5.45 22.90
CA LEU A 227 9.26 -4.86 21.59
C LEU A 227 10.56 -5.49 21.08
N TYR A 228 10.47 -6.18 19.95
CA TYR A 228 11.62 -6.78 19.27
C TYR A 228 12.09 -5.86 18.16
N ILE A 229 13.22 -5.20 18.37
CA ILE A 229 13.77 -4.18 17.46
C ILE A 229 15.30 -4.14 17.59
N ASP A 230 15.98 -3.62 16.59
CA ASP A 230 17.38 -3.27 16.74
C ASP A 230 17.50 -2.07 17.68
N GLU A 231 18.02 -2.31 18.88
CA GLU A 231 18.14 -1.30 19.95
C GLU A 231 18.98 -0.08 19.54
N ARG A 232 19.89 -0.23 18.55
CA ARG A 232 20.73 0.85 18.03
C ARG A 232 19.95 1.98 17.38
N LYS A 233 18.72 1.70 16.94
CA LYS A 233 17.81 2.68 16.34
C LYS A 233 17.21 3.65 17.36
N LEU A 234 17.18 3.27 18.63
CA LEU A 234 16.50 3.99 19.71
C LEU A 234 17.49 4.86 20.50
N ASN A 235 17.17 6.12 20.69
CA ASN A 235 17.89 6.99 21.60
C ASN A 235 17.43 6.79 23.08
N ASP A 236 18.13 7.42 24.02
CA ASP A 236 17.87 7.24 25.44
C ASP A 236 16.47 7.76 25.87
N ASP A 237 15.97 8.82 25.24
CA ASP A 237 14.63 9.37 25.55
C ASP A 237 13.52 8.41 25.10
N MET A 238 13.65 7.81 23.91
CA MET A 238 12.71 6.79 23.44
C MET A 238 12.73 5.55 24.34
N LYS A 239 13.90 5.07 24.73
CA LYS A 239 14.05 3.94 25.66
C LYS A 239 13.40 4.23 27.01
N ALA A 240 13.60 5.44 27.53
CA ALA A 240 12.99 5.86 28.78
C ALA A 240 11.46 5.95 28.69
N ASP A 241 10.92 6.41 27.56
CA ASP A 241 9.47 6.49 27.34
C ASP A 241 8.84 5.09 27.17
N LEU A 242 9.48 4.20 26.43
CA LEU A 242 9.05 2.81 26.32
C LEU A 242 9.01 2.13 27.70
N ALA A 243 10.06 2.32 28.51
CA ALA A 243 10.12 1.74 29.86
C ALA A 243 9.00 2.25 30.80
N LYS A 244 8.59 3.54 30.71
CA LYS A 244 7.45 4.08 31.46
C LYS A 244 6.15 3.38 31.14
N ASN A 245 5.98 2.89 29.90
CA ASN A 245 4.80 2.18 29.44
C ASN A 245 4.88 0.66 29.64
N ASN A 246 5.85 0.19 30.45
CA ASN A 246 6.12 -1.22 30.68
C ASN A 246 6.39 -2.00 29.37
N ILE A 247 7.17 -1.37 28.47
CA ILE A 247 7.64 -1.96 27.23
C ILE A 247 9.12 -2.31 27.40
N THR A 248 9.46 -3.58 27.23
CA THR A 248 10.84 -4.09 27.27
C THR A 248 11.39 -4.28 25.87
N ILE A 249 12.66 -3.93 25.65
CA ILE A 249 13.33 -3.99 24.35
C ILE A 249 14.10 -5.30 24.26
N HIS A 250 13.91 -6.02 23.15
CA HIS A 250 14.53 -7.30 22.85
C HIS A 250 15.19 -7.26 21.46
N PRO A 251 16.25 -8.06 21.20
CA PRO A 251 16.83 -8.17 19.87
C PRO A 251 15.81 -8.60 18.82
N TYR A 252 15.85 -7.98 17.65
CA TYR A 252 14.85 -8.14 16.58
C TYR A 252 14.49 -9.61 16.28
N ASN A 253 15.48 -10.48 16.08
CA ASN A 253 15.24 -11.88 15.75
C ASN A 253 14.93 -12.77 16.97
N ALA A 254 15.03 -12.26 18.20
CA ALA A 254 14.77 -13.07 19.41
C ALA A 254 13.32 -13.55 19.49
N ILE A 255 12.40 -12.91 18.81
CA ILE A 255 10.97 -13.29 18.80
C ILE A 255 10.78 -14.75 18.32
N TYR A 256 11.57 -15.24 17.35
CA TYR A 256 11.45 -16.61 16.84
C TYR A 256 11.78 -17.69 17.87
N GLU A 257 12.62 -17.37 18.85
CA GLU A 257 12.92 -18.26 19.98
C GLU A 257 12.00 -18.01 21.17
N ASP A 258 11.67 -16.75 21.48
CA ASP A 258 10.82 -16.41 22.61
C ASP A 258 9.40 -16.97 22.46
N ILE A 259 8.86 -16.96 21.23
CA ILE A 259 7.52 -17.52 20.95
C ILE A 259 7.44 -19.02 21.28
N LYS A 260 8.52 -19.79 21.10
CA LYS A 260 8.58 -21.22 21.45
C LYS A 260 8.39 -21.48 22.96
N ASN A 261 8.58 -20.46 23.77
CA ASN A 261 8.50 -20.52 25.24
C ASN A 261 7.20 -19.92 25.79
N LEU A 262 6.20 -19.64 24.95
CA LEU A 262 4.88 -19.20 25.41
C LEU A 262 4.24 -20.27 26.31
N ASP A 263 3.56 -19.81 27.36
CA ASP A 263 2.81 -20.71 28.24
C ASP A 263 1.63 -21.32 27.46
N THR A 264 1.63 -22.66 27.35
CA THR A 264 0.59 -23.41 26.64
C THR A 264 -0.81 -23.26 27.28
N ALA A 265 -0.89 -22.79 28.52
CA ALA A 265 -2.15 -22.47 29.17
C ALA A 265 -2.75 -21.11 28.68
N SER A 266 -1.94 -20.26 28.06
CA SER A 266 -2.38 -18.98 27.51
C SER A 266 -3.16 -19.15 26.21
N THR A 267 -4.08 -18.22 25.95
CA THR A 267 -4.72 -18.06 24.64
C THR A 267 -4.00 -16.97 23.86
N VAL A 268 -3.51 -17.31 22.67
CA VAL A 268 -2.72 -16.40 21.81
C VAL A 268 -3.59 -15.85 20.68
N LEU A 269 -3.64 -14.53 20.54
CA LEU A 269 -4.29 -13.82 19.44
C LEU A 269 -3.27 -13.54 18.33
N VAL A 270 -3.62 -13.90 17.10
CA VAL A 270 -2.82 -13.63 15.89
C VAL A 270 -3.73 -13.20 14.74
N ASP A 271 -3.20 -12.38 13.85
CA ASP A 271 -3.84 -12.09 12.57
C ASP A 271 -3.27 -13.02 11.49
N PRO A 272 -4.10 -13.89 10.87
CA PRO A 272 -3.62 -14.87 9.91
C PRO A 272 -3.09 -14.25 8.60
N ASN A 273 -3.42 -12.99 8.34
CA ASN A 273 -2.94 -12.24 7.18
C ASN A 273 -1.70 -11.38 7.46
N ARG A 274 -1.36 -11.17 8.73
CA ARG A 274 -0.32 -10.25 9.16
C ARG A 274 0.79 -10.91 9.98
N LEU A 275 0.63 -12.16 10.39
CA LEU A 275 1.67 -12.94 11.05
C LEU A 275 2.25 -13.96 10.08
N ASN A 276 3.58 -14.05 10.01
CA ASN A 276 4.24 -14.98 9.12
C ASN A 276 4.14 -16.44 9.60
N TYR A 277 4.16 -17.35 8.65
CA TYR A 277 3.99 -18.78 8.82
C TYR A 277 5.05 -19.40 9.74
N ALA A 278 6.30 -18.93 9.67
CA ALA A 278 7.38 -19.42 10.53
C ALA A 278 7.17 -19.07 12.00
N LEU A 279 6.73 -17.84 12.31
CA LEU A 279 6.39 -17.46 13.69
C LEU A 279 5.20 -18.24 14.21
N PHE A 280 4.16 -18.42 13.41
CA PHE A 280 2.98 -19.18 13.78
C PHE A 280 3.33 -20.62 14.15
N ASN A 281 4.14 -21.30 13.34
CA ASN A 281 4.55 -22.68 13.58
C ASN A 281 5.54 -22.84 14.76
N ASN A 282 6.09 -21.74 15.28
CA ASN A 282 6.88 -21.73 16.50
C ASN A 282 6.02 -21.63 17.77
N ILE A 283 4.72 -21.33 17.68
CA ILE A 283 3.82 -21.37 18.84
C ILE A 283 3.74 -22.81 19.36
N PRO A 284 3.94 -23.05 20.69
CA PRO A 284 3.97 -24.39 21.24
C PRO A 284 2.68 -25.18 20.93
N GLY A 285 2.84 -26.43 20.51
CA GLY A 285 1.71 -27.32 20.27
C GLY A 285 0.81 -27.47 21.49
N GLY A 286 -0.51 -27.39 21.28
CA GLY A 286 -1.51 -27.43 22.34
C GLY A 286 -1.92 -26.06 22.90
N THR A 287 -1.22 -24.99 22.54
CA THR A 287 -1.63 -23.60 22.83
C THR A 287 -2.92 -23.27 22.09
N LYS A 288 -3.89 -22.68 22.76
CA LYS A 288 -5.10 -22.19 22.11
C LYS A 288 -4.78 -20.91 21.31
N VAL A 289 -5.04 -20.93 20.02
CA VAL A 289 -4.85 -19.77 19.14
C VAL A 289 -6.20 -19.22 18.67
N VAL A 290 -6.38 -17.91 18.78
CA VAL A 290 -7.49 -17.14 18.21
C VAL A 290 -6.96 -16.43 16.99
N GLN A 291 -7.46 -16.80 15.82
CA GLN A 291 -7.13 -16.15 14.55
C GLN A 291 -8.22 -15.13 14.22
N GLN A 292 -7.86 -13.86 14.20
CA GLN A 292 -8.73 -12.77 13.77
C GLN A 292 -7.88 -11.55 13.37
N VAL A 293 -8.49 -10.66 12.60
CA VAL A 293 -7.89 -9.38 12.20
C VAL A 293 -7.37 -8.61 13.43
N ASN A 294 -6.17 -8.05 13.34
CA ASN A 294 -5.58 -7.23 14.39
C ASN A 294 -6.53 -6.09 14.79
N PRO A 295 -6.87 -5.95 16.08
CA PRO A 295 -7.76 -4.88 16.53
C PRO A 295 -7.19 -3.48 16.28
N THR A 296 -5.89 -3.35 16.16
CA THR A 296 -5.16 -2.13 15.82
C THR A 296 -5.54 -1.56 14.45
N ILE A 297 -5.88 -2.41 13.47
CA ILE A 297 -6.29 -1.97 12.13
C ILE A 297 -7.48 -1.00 12.20
N ALA A 298 -8.57 -1.40 12.84
CA ALA A 298 -9.73 -0.52 13.00
C ALA A 298 -9.47 0.68 13.93
N MET A 299 -8.54 0.53 14.90
CA MET A 299 -8.21 1.59 15.83
C MET A 299 -7.43 2.72 15.17
N LYS A 300 -6.45 2.42 14.29
CA LYS A 300 -5.66 3.42 13.58
C LYS A 300 -6.37 3.98 12.34
N ALA A 301 -7.22 3.19 11.69
CA ALA A 301 -8.03 3.65 10.56
C ALA A 301 -8.97 4.79 10.96
N LYS A 302 -9.51 4.75 12.17
CA LYS A 302 -10.33 5.82 12.73
C LYS A 302 -9.46 6.91 13.35
N LYS A 303 -9.15 7.94 12.57
CA LYS A 303 -8.38 9.10 13.02
C LYS A 303 -9.10 9.87 14.12
N ASN A 304 -8.35 10.26 15.15
CA ASN A 304 -8.85 11.14 16.20
C ASN A 304 -8.86 12.62 15.75
N ASP A 305 -9.40 13.51 16.57
CA ASP A 305 -9.57 14.93 16.22
C ASP A 305 -8.23 15.66 15.99
N VAL A 306 -7.15 15.22 16.64
CA VAL A 306 -5.80 15.77 16.46
C VAL A 306 -5.23 15.33 15.12
N GLU A 307 -5.28 14.03 14.83
CA GLU A 307 -4.85 13.47 13.54
C GLU A 307 -5.63 14.07 12.37
N ILE A 308 -6.96 14.20 12.48
CA ILE A 308 -7.80 14.83 11.45
C ILE A 308 -7.37 16.28 11.18
N ARG A 309 -7.18 17.08 12.23
CA ARG A 309 -6.72 18.46 12.07
C ARG A 309 -5.35 18.53 11.39
N ASN A 310 -4.45 17.64 11.78
CA ASN A 310 -3.09 17.58 11.25
C ASN A 310 -3.08 17.14 9.79
N ILE A 311 -3.81 16.09 9.40
CA ILE A 311 -3.94 15.66 8.00
C ILE A 311 -4.47 16.81 7.12
N ILE A 312 -5.51 17.52 7.57
CA ILE A 312 -6.02 18.69 6.84
C ILE A 312 -4.94 19.76 6.67
N ASN A 313 -4.06 19.98 7.67
CA ASN A 313 -2.95 20.90 7.54
C ASN A 313 -1.87 20.40 6.56
N ALA A 314 -1.54 19.10 6.58
CA ALA A 314 -0.63 18.51 5.60
C ALA A 314 -1.14 18.73 4.16
N HIS A 315 -2.45 18.48 3.93
CA HIS A 315 -3.07 18.74 2.63
C HIS A 315 -3.06 20.20 2.19
N LYS A 316 -3.19 21.15 3.12
CA LYS A 316 -3.06 22.60 2.79
C LYS A 316 -1.64 22.94 2.35
N LYS A 317 -0.63 22.41 3.04
CA LYS A 317 0.79 22.61 2.70
C LYS A 317 1.12 22.00 1.34
N ASP A 318 0.67 20.77 1.12
CA ASP A 318 0.89 20.09 -0.15
C ASP A 318 0.15 20.75 -1.31
N ALA A 319 -1.06 21.26 -1.07
CA ALA A 319 -1.81 22.01 -2.07
C ALA A 319 -1.06 23.27 -2.55
N VAL A 320 -0.33 23.95 -1.66
CA VAL A 320 0.52 25.10 -2.03
C VAL A 320 1.67 24.64 -2.92
N ALA A 321 2.36 23.55 -2.57
CA ALA A 321 3.45 22.99 -3.37
C ALA A 321 2.96 22.55 -4.77
N MET A 322 1.87 21.78 -4.81
CA MET A 322 1.27 21.28 -6.04
C MET A 322 0.76 22.42 -6.95
N THR A 323 0.13 23.46 -6.39
CA THR A 323 -0.37 24.59 -7.16
C THR A 323 0.79 25.43 -7.75
N LYS A 324 1.86 25.67 -6.98
CA LYS A 324 3.10 26.30 -7.47
C LYS A 324 3.73 25.44 -8.59
N TRP A 325 3.71 24.14 -8.43
CA TRP A 325 4.23 23.21 -9.43
C TRP A 325 3.40 23.21 -10.72
N MET A 326 2.07 23.15 -10.62
CA MET A 326 1.17 23.28 -11.76
C MET A 326 1.42 24.58 -12.53
N TYR A 327 1.55 25.72 -11.82
CA TYR A 327 1.90 27.00 -12.43
C TYR A 327 3.26 26.94 -13.14
N TRP A 328 4.26 26.33 -12.52
CA TRP A 328 5.59 26.19 -13.08
C TRP A 328 5.56 25.32 -14.35
N LEU A 329 4.87 24.20 -14.35
CA LEU A 329 4.69 23.33 -15.52
C LEU A 329 4.03 24.09 -16.67
N LYS A 330 2.85 24.67 -16.44
CA LYS A 330 2.08 25.43 -17.45
C LYS A 330 2.85 26.63 -18.02
N THR A 331 3.73 27.24 -17.23
CA THR A 331 4.50 28.42 -17.67
C THR A 331 5.76 28.07 -18.44
N ASN A 332 6.35 26.90 -18.21
CA ASN A 332 7.66 26.55 -18.73
C ASN A 332 7.64 25.47 -19.83
N ILE A 333 6.55 24.70 -19.94
CA ILE A 333 6.43 23.72 -21.03
C ILE A 333 6.66 24.39 -22.40
N GLY A 334 7.51 23.78 -23.21
CA GLY A 334 7.91 24.33 -24.52
C GLY A 334 8.91 25.49 -24.48
N LYS A 335 9.30 26.00 -23.30
CA LYS A 335 10.33 27.04 -23.13
C LYS A 335 11.65 26.50 -22.62
N ILE A 336 11.60 25.48 -21.78
CA ILE A 336 12.74 24.72 -21.30
C ILE A 336 12.43 23.24 -21.46
N GLU A 337 13.46 22.40 -21.50
CA GLU A 337 13.28 20.96 -21.44
C GLU A 337 12.85 20.56 -20.02
N ILE A 338 11.74 19.84 -19.95
CA ILE A 338 11.21 19.25 -18.70
C ILE A 338 10.98 17.78 -19.02
N THR A 339 11.61 16.89 -18.26
CA THR A 339 11.38 15.45 -18.34
C THR A 339 10.50 14.97 -17.18
N GLU A 340 10.04 13.73 -17.20
CA GLU A 340 9.26 13.12 -16.13
C GLU A 340 10.01 13.20 -14.78
N LEU A 341 11.29 12.79 -14.75
CA LEU A 341 12.14 12.87 -13.55
C LEU A 341 12.39 14.32 -13.12
N SER A 342 12.65 15.24 -14.04
CA SER A 342 12.89 16.64 -13.68
C SER A 342 11.62 17.33 -13.17
N ALA A 343 10.45 16.92 -13.65
CA ALA A 343 9.16 17.38 -13.15
C ALA A 343 8.93 16.89 -11.70
N ALA A 344 9.16 15.61 -11.43
CA ALA A 344 9.09 15.03 -10.08
C ALA A 344 10.07 15.72 -9.11
N ALA A 345 11.33 15.90 -9.51
CA ALA A 345 12.36 16.58 -8.70
C ALA A 345 11.99 18.05 -8.40
N LYS A 346 11.32 18.74 -9.34
CA LYS A 346 10.83 20.11 -9.11
C LYS A 346 9.74 20.14 -8.04
N LEU A 347 8.79 19.21 -8.08
CA LEU A 347 7.74 19.11 -7.05
C LEU A 347 8.34 18.86 -5.67
N GLU A 348 9.29 17.92 -5.58
CA GLU A 348 10.02 17.60 -4.35
C GLU A 348 10.70 18.85 -3.77
N THR A 349 11.27 19.71 -4.62
CA THR A 349 11.86 20.99 -4.19
C THR A 349 10.82 21.91 -3.55
N LEU A 350 9.59 21.96 -4.10
CA LEU A 350 8.52 22.80 -3.59
C LEU A 350 7.89 22.26 -2.30
N ARG A 351 7.81 20.93 -2.17
CA ARG A 351 7.40 20.25 -0.93
C ARG A 351 8.38 20.51 0.20
N LYS A 352 9.69 20.50 -0.08
CA LYS A 352 10.74 20.84 0.90
C LYS A 352 10.68 22.27 1.44
N GLU A 353 9.99 23.19 0.76
CA GLU A 353 9.71 24.52 1.27
C GLU A 353 8.63 24.54 2.38
N GLN A 354 7.88 23.45 2.52
CA GLN A 354 6.79 23.34 3.49
C GLN A 354 7.30 22.87 4.85
N GLU A 355 6.82 23.52 5.92
CA GLU A 355 7.20 23.15 7.28
C GLU A 355 6.72 21.73 7.63
N GLY A 356 7.58 20.93 8.24
CA GLY A 356 7.29 19.57 8.67
C GLY A 356 7.30 18.52 7.56
N TYR A 357 7.66 18.89 6.33
CA TYR A 357 7.88 17.93 5.26
C TYR A 357 9.08 17.03 5.59
N LEU A 358 8.92 15.73 5.42
CA LEU A 358 9.95 14.72 5.68
C LEU A 358 10.50 14.16 4.37
N TRP A 359 9.65 13.52 3.58
CA TRP A 359 9.96 12.88 2.29
C TRP A 359 8.68 12.62 1.49
N GLN A 360 8.80 12.00 0.34
CA GLN A 360 7.63 11.57 -0.46
C GLN A 360 6.90 10.42 0.23
N SER A 361 5.57 10.38 0.19
CA SER A 361 4.78 9.31 0.82
C SER A 361 4.81 7.99 0.04
N PHE A 362 5.23 8.04 -1.24
CA PHE A 362 5.49 6.89 -2.12
C PHE A 362 6.32 7.34 -3.32
N GLU A 363 6.80 6.41 -4.14
CA GLU A 363 7.55 6.72 -5.36
C GLU A 363 6.66 7.49 -6.34
N PRO A 364 7.09 8.69 -6.81
CA PRO A 364 6.24 9.56 -7.62
C PRO A 364 6.00 8.99 -9.01
N ILE A 365 4.75 8.90 -9.40
CA ILE A 365 4.31 8.62 -10.76
C ILE A 365 4.24 9.94 -11.52
N CYS A 366 5.10 10.09 -12.52
CA CYS A 366 5.11 11.22 -13.44
C CYS A 366 5.18 10.68 -14.87
N ALA A 367 4.05 10.62 -15.56
CA ALA A 367 3.91 9.87 -16.80
C ALA A 367 3.42 10.75 -17.96
N SER A 368 4.22 10.90 -19.00
CA SER A 368 3.92 11.68 -20.18
C SER A 368 3.43 10.80 -21.34
N GLY A 369 2.32 11.19 -21.98
CA GLY A 369 1.81 10.50 -23.15
C GLY A 369 1.47 9.02 -22.88
N GLU A 370 2.08 8.11 -23.63
CA GLU A 370 1.81 6.66 -23.53
C GLU A 370 2.25 6.01 -22.23
N HIS A 371 3.26 6.57 -21.52
CA HIS A 371 3.65 6.08 -20.20
C HIS A 371 2.50 6.16 -19.20
N ALA A 372 1.61 7.14 -19.34
CA ALA A 372 0.44 7.29 -18.48
C ALA A 372 -0.59 6.14 -18.61
N ALA A 373 -0.47 5.29 -19.62
CA ALA A 373 -1.29 4.08 -19.74
C ALA A 373 -0.86 2.96 -18.77
N ILE A 374 0.34 3.06 -18.19
CA ILE A 374 0.85 2.16 -17.17
C ILE A 374 0.45 2.74 -15.81
N VAL A 375 -0.47 2.07 -15.11
CA VAL A 375 -1.15 2.61 -13.90
C VAL A 375 -0.16 3.03 -12.81
N HIS A 376 0.87 2.23 -12.55
CA HIS A 376 1.94 2.46 -11.58
C HIS A 376 3.29 2.69 -12.28
N TYR A 377 3.30 3.60 -13.28
CA TYR A 377 4.53 3.97 -13.98
C TYR A 377 5.44 4.81 -13.09
N GLU A 378 6.64 4.33 -12.87
CA GLU A 378 7.70 5.03 -12.16
C GLU A 378 8.80 5.38 -13.17
N PRO A 379 9.08 6.68 -13.43
CA PRO A 379 10.15 7.05 -14.35
C PRO A 379 11.51 6.68 -13.77
N THR A 380 12.33 6.03 -14.59
CA THR A 380 13.73 5.73 -14.28
C THR A 380 14.66 6.47 -15.21
N PRO A 381 15.99 6.58 -14.93
CA PRO A 381 16.93 7.18 -15.87
C PRO A 381 16.90 6.57 -17.27
N GLU A 382 16.51 5.30 -17.39
CA GLU A 382 16.43 4.56 -18.66
C GLU A 382 15.12 4.83 -19.41
N THR A 383 14.03 5.13 -18.69
CA THR A 383 12.69 5.35 -19.28
C THR A 383 12.31 6.82 -19.37
N ASP A 384 13.06 7.72 -18.72
CA ASP A 384 12.77 9.15 -18.66
C ASP A 384 12.64 9.79 -20.04
N VAL A 385 11.54 10.50 -20.26
CA VAL A 385 11.27 11.19 -21.54
C VAL A 385 10.90 12.65 -21.28
N PRO A 386 11.16 13.54 -22.27
CA PRO A 386 10.66 14.90 -22.23
C PRO A 386 9.12 14.93 -22.23
N LEU A 387 8.55 15.85 -21.43
CA LEU A 387 7.09 16.06 -21.43
C LEU A 387 6.63 16.54 -22.81
N THR A 388 5.54 15.97 -23.30
CA THR A 388 4.91 16.42 -24.53
C THR A 388 4.37 17.85 -24.38
N GLN A 389 4.49 18.66 -25.45
CA GLN A 389 3.92 20.00 -25.50
C GLN A 389 2.43 20.00 -25.90
N ASN A 390 1.94 18.88 -26.42
CA ASN A 390 0.54 18.67 -26.79
C ASN A 390 0.12 17.30 -26.29
N GLY A 391 -0.79 17.25 -25.33
CA GLY A 391 -1.25 16.00 -24.72
C GLY A 391 -1.45 16.09 -23.22
N LEU A 392 -1.51 14.94 -22.60
CA LEU A 392 -1.74 14.79 -21.15
C LEU A 392 -0.47 14.33 -20.43
N PHE A 393 -0.31 14.84 -19.21
CA PHE A 393 0.72 14.46 -18.26
C PHE A 393 0.03 14.03 -16.96
N LEU A 394 0.03 12.73 -16.70
CA LEU A 394 -0.53 12.15 -15.49
C LEU A 394 0.53 12.17 -14.39
N THR A 395 0.11 12.59 -13.21
CA THR A 395 0.95 12.58 -12.01
C THR A 395 0.18 12.02 -10.84
N ASP A 396 0.85 11.17 -10.08
CA ASP A 396 0.36 10.63 -8.82
C ASP A 396 1.49 10.70 -7.81
N THR A 397 1.31 11.55 -6.80
CA THR A 397 2.40 11.92 -5.90
C THR A 397 1.86 12.29 -4.52
N GLY A 398 2.64 11.99 -3.50
CA GLY A 398 2.29 12.39 -2.15
C GLY A 398 3.46 12.89 -1.34
N GLY A 399 3.17 13.51 -0.21
CA GLY A 399 4.15 14.01 0.75
C GLY A 399 3.91 13.44 2.16
N GLY A 400 4.98 12.96 2.79
CA GLY A 400 5.01 12.65 4.21
C GLY A 400 5.37 13.89 5.02
N TYR A 401 4.47 14.31 5.89
CA TYR A 401 4.63 15.43 6.81
C TYR A 401 4.52 14.92 8.25
N LEU A 402 5.12 15.60 9.22
CA LEU A 402 4.87 15.28 10.64
C LEU A 402 3.37 15.26 10.98
N GLU A 403 2.57 15.96 10.19
CA GLU A 403 1.11 16.10 10.32
C GLU A 403 0.31 15.04 9.54
N GLY A 404 0.95 14.09 8.87
CA GLY A 404 0.30 13.02 8.11
C GLY A 404 0.87 12.83 6.72
N SER A 405 0.29 11.91 5.96
CA SER A 405 0.63 11.65 4.56
C SER A 405 -0.43 12.23 3.63
N THR A 406 -0.02 12.58 2.40
CA THR A 406 -0.92 12.96 1.31
C THR A 406 -0.76 12.01 0.15
N ASP A 407 -1.85 11.86 -0.62
CA ASP A 407 -1.96 11.07 -1.84
C ASP A 407 -2.80 11.83 -2.86
N ILE A 408 -2.20 12.21 -3.99
CA ILE A 408 -2.83 13.15 -4.92
C ILE A 408 -2.47 12.81 -6.36
N SER A 409 -3.47 12.37 -7.13
CA SER A 409 -3.31 12.31 -8.59
C SER A 409 -3.90 13.54 -9.26
N ARG A 410 -3.17 14.07 -10.24
CA ARG A 410 -3.64 15.07 -11.20
C ARG A 410 -3.14 14.75 -12.60
N THR A 411 -4.00 15.03 -13.56
CA THR A 411 -3.61 14.99 -14.98
C THR A 411 -3.61 16.41 -15.52
N PHE A 412 -2.49 16.83 -16.09
CA PHE A 412 -2.31 18.16 -16.65
C PHE A 412 -2.42 18.13 -18.17
N ALA A 413 -3.10 19.13 -18.74
CA ALA A 413 -3.26 19.33 -20.17
C ALA A 413 -2.22 20.33 -20.68
N PHE A 414 -1.52 19.97 -21.75
CA PHE A 414 -0.61 20.86 -22.46
C PHE A 414 -1.04 20.98 -23.91
N GLY A 415 -1.04 22.22 -24.44
CA GLY A 415 -1.32 22.52 -25.85
C GLY A 415 -2.62 21.92 -26.39
N GLU A 416 -2.55 21.31 -27.57
CA GLU A 416 -3.72 20.72 -28.24
C GLU A 416 -3.98 19.30 -27.75
N LEU A 417 -5.22 19.02 -27.37
CA LEU A 417 -5.70 17.70 -26.96
C LEU A 417 -6.64 17.12 -28.02
N THR A 418 -6.58 15.80 -28.20
CA THR A 418 -7.59 15.09 -29.00
C THR A 418 -8.94 15.13 -28.30
N GLN A 419 -10.03 14.94 -29.08
CA GLN A 419 -11.37 14.86 -28.53
C GLN A 419 -11.49 13.73 -27.51
N GLN A 420 -10.88 12.56 -27.77
CA GLN A 420 -10.88 11.42 -26.85
C GLN A 420 -10.20 11.76 -25.51
N MET A 421 -9.03 12.42 -25.52
CA MET A 421 -8.35 12.83 -24.29
C MET A 421 -9.24 13.71 -23.41
N LYS A 422 -9.97 14.66 -24.02
CA LYS A 422 -10.90 15.54 -23.30
C LYS A 422 -12.11 14.78 -22.76
N GLU A 423 -12.66 13.86 -23.55
CA GLU A 423 -13.78 13.02 -23.12
C GLU A 423 -13.38 12.10 -21.96
N ASP A 424 -12.19 11.49 -22.03
CA ASP A 424 -11.68 10.60 -20.98
C ASP A 424 -11.40 11.38 -19.71
N PHE A 425 -10.78 12.56 -19.81
CA PHE A 425 -10.53 13.44 -18.68
C PHE A 425 -11.85 13.87 -18.00
N THR A 426 -12.82 14.31 -18.78
CA THR A 426 -14.12 14.76 -18.25
C THR A 426 -14.89 13.60 -17.61
N THR A 427 -14.80 12.39 -18.19
CA THR A 427 -15.42 11.19 -17.61
C THR A 427 -14.78 10.79 -16.28
N VAL A 428 -13.45 10.85 -16.16
CA VAL A 428 -12.75 10.59 -14.89
C VAL A 428 -13.16 11.59 -13.82
N LEU A 429 -13.30 12.87 -14.17
CA LEU A 429 -13.83 13.89 -13.25
C LEU A 429 -15.26 13.56 -12.78
N GLN A 430 -16.14 13.10 -13.69
CA GLN A 430 -17.49 12.66 -13.31
C GLN A 430 -17.46 11.44 -12.40
N CYS A 431 -16.55 10.49 -12.64
CA CYS A 431 -16.35 9.33 -11.77
C CYS A 431 -15.99 9.77 -10.34
N ASN A 432 -14.99 10.65 -10.20
CA ASN A 432 -14.55 11.18 -8.90
C ASN A 432 -15.69 11.95 -8.20
N PHE A 433 -16.35 12.87 -8.87
CA PHE A 433 -17.43 13.66 -8.25
C PHE A 433 -18.64 12.86 -7.81
N ASN A 434 -19.01 11.82 -8.55
CA ASN A 434 -20.12 10.96 -8.17
C ASN A 434 -19.87 10.25 -6.83
N LEU A 435 -18.65 9.80 -6.60
CA LEU A 435 -18.27 9.16 -5.34
C LEU A 435 -18.04 10.17 -4.22
N ALA A 436 -17.29 11.23 -4.48
CA ALA A 436 -16.97 12.27 -3.49
C ALA A 436 -18.21 12.95 -2.87
N HIS A 437 -19.34 12.99 -3.59
CA HIS A 437 -20.57 13.60 -3.10
C HIS A 437 -21.62 12.57 -2.61
N ALA A 438 -21.20 11.33 -2.40
CA ALA A 438 -22.09 10.31 -1.86
C ALA A 438 -22.50 10.59 -0.41
N VAL A 439 -23.78 10.33 -0.11
CA VAL A 439 -24.34 10.30 1.23
C VAL A 439 -24.87 8.88 1.47
N PHE A 440 -24.47 8.26 2.59
CA PHE A 440 -24.74 6.85 2.82
C PHE A 440 -25.01 6.55 4.30
N LEU A 441 -25.57 5.39 4.59
CA LEU A 441 -25.83 4.96 5.96
C LEU A 441 -24.59 4.36 6.62
N GLU A 442 -24.43 4.60 7.91
CA GLU A 442 -23.43 3.90 8.75
C GLU A 442 -23.59 2.38 8.60
N GLY A 443 -22.47 1.68 8.44
CA GLY A 443 -22.45 0.24 8.10
C GLY A 443 -22.27 -0.06 6.61
N THR A 444 -22.31 0.96 5.75
CA THR A 444 -21.99 0.82 4.32
C THR A 444 -20.51 0.55 4.14
N THR A 445 -20.16 -0.38 3.25
CA THR A 445 -18.78 -0.70 2.87
C THR A 445 -18.38 0.03 1.59
N GLY A 446 -17.08 0.12 1.32
CA GLY A 446 -16.57 0.71 0.07
C GLY A 446 -17.06 -0.04 -1.18
N TYR A 447 -17.22 -1.36 -1.10
CA TYR A 447 -17.83 -2.18 -2.16
C TYR A 447 -19.21 -1.69 -2.58
N ASN A 448 -20.04 -1.25 -1.64
CA ASN A 448 -21.37 -0.74 -1.96
C ASN A 448 -21.34 0.57 -2.75
N LEU A 449 -20.29 1.39 -2.58
CA LEU A 449 -20.19 2.73 -3.17
C LEU A 449 -19.34 2.78 -4.44
N ASP A 450 -18.46 1.83 -4.67
CA ASP A 450 -17.53 1.80 -5.82
C ASP A 450 -18.25 2.00 -7.17
N VAL A 451 -19.44 1.44 -7.32
CA VAL A 451 -20.25 1.58 -8.54
C VAL A 451 -20.60 3.03 -8.88
N LEU A 452 -20.64 3.93 -7.89
CA LEU A 452 -20.92 5.36 -8.14
C LEU A 452 -19.82 5.98 -8.98
N ALA A 453 -18.57 5.68 -8.68
CA ALA A 453 -17.43 6.12 -9.47
C ALA A 453 -17.37 5.43 -10.84
N ARG A 454 -17.65 4.12 -10.93
CA ARG A 454 -17.52 3.40 -12.20
C ARG A 454 -18.60 3.71 -13.21
N MET A 455 -19.78 4.16 -12.76
CA MET A 455 -20.96 4.31 -13.61
C MET A 455 -20.73 5.24 -14.82
N PRO A 456 -20.07 6.41 -14.73
CA PRO A 456 -19.80 7.25 -15.91
C PRO A 456 -18.93 6.56 -16.95
N ALA A 457 -17.88 5.84 -16.53
CA ALA A 457 -17.02 5.07 -17.41
C ALA A 457 -17.76 3.91 -18.08
N TRP A 458 -18.55 3.13 -17.32
CA TRP A 458 -19.34 2.01 -17.84
C TRP A 458 -20.40 2.44 -18.87
N ARG A 459 -21.00 3.62 -18.72
CA ARG A 459 -21.91 4.19 -19.71
C ARG A 459 -21.25 4.43 -21.07
N ARG A 460 -19.93 4.61 -21.08
CA ARG A 460 -19.11 4.73 -22.29
C ARG A 460 -18.53 3.38 -22.74
N GLY A 461 -18.80 2.28 -22.06
CA GLY A 461 -18.22 0.97 -22.32
C GLY A 461 -16.73 0.86 -21.94
N ILE A 462 -16.27 1.69 -21.00
CA ILE A 462 -14.88 1.74 -20.52
C ILE A 462 -14.85 1.29 -19.06
N ASN A 463 -13.75 0.68 -18.64
CA ASN A 463 -13.50 0.28 -17.25
C ASN A 463 -12.04 0.53 -16.89
N PHE A 464 -11.74 0.57 -15.59
CA PHE A 464 -10.38 0.54 -15.04
C PHE A 464 -10.22 -0.66 -14.12
N ASN A 465 -9.04 -1.28 -14.14
CA ASN A 465 -8.75 -2.58 -13.52
C ASN A 465 -8.08 -2.47 -12.15
N HIS A 466 -8.07 -1.29 -11.54
CA HIS A 466 -7.62 -1.06 -10.16
C HIS A 466 -8.80 -0.71 -9.24
N GLY A 467 -8.54 -0.62 -7.93
CA GLY A 467 -9.51 -0.09 -6.97
C GLY A 467 -9.81 1.38 -7.24
N THR A 468 -10.99 1.83 -6.86
CA THR A 468 -11.33 3.25 -6.96
C THR A 468 -10.75 4.06 -5.80
N GLY A 469 -10.24 3.40 -4.77
CA GLY A 469 -9.60 4.05 -3.63
C GLY A 469 -9.33 3.10 -2.48
N HIS A 470 -8.52 3.56 -1.54
CA HIS A 470 -8.05 2.87 -0.35
C HIS A 470 -8.00 3.82 0.85
N ASP A 471 -8.02 3.29 2.06
CA ASP A 471 -7.78 4.11 3.24
C ASP A 471 -6.31 4.50 3.39
N VAL A 472 -6.07 5.65 4.02
CA VAL A 472 -4.75 6.29 4.14
C VAL A 472 -4.28 6.27 5.59
N GLY A 473 -3.04 5.82 5.81
CA GLY A 473 -2.42 5.80 7.13
C GLY A 473 -1.91 7.19 7.57
N TYR A 474 -2.00 7.46 8.87
CA TYR A 474 -1.49 8.70 9.46
C TYR A 474 0.03 8.65 9.63
N LEU A 475 0.78 9.19 8.66
CA LEU A 475 2.24 9.11 8.60
C LEU A 475 2.71 7.66 8.85
N MET A 476 2.22 6.75 8.03
CA MET A 476 2.49 5.31 7.99
C MET A 476 2.33 4.79 6.55
N ASN A 477 1.81 3.58 6.37
CA ASN A 477 1.50 3.07 5.04
C ASN A 477 0.52 3.99 4.32
N ILE A 478 0.78 4.26 3.04
CA ILE A 478 -0.17 5.00 2.22
C ILE A 478 -1.46 4.18 2.03
N HIS A 479 -1.36 2.88 1.80
CA HIS A 479 -2.48 1.93 1.84
C HIS A 479 -2.62 1.36 3.26
N GLU A 480 -3.63 1.77 4.01
CA GLU A 480 -3.79 1.33 5.42
C GLU A 480 -4.47 -0.05 5.53
N ALA A 481 -5.15 -0.51 4.50
CA ALA A 481 -5.73 -1.85 4.36
C ALA A 481 -6.88 -2.23 5.31
N SER A 482 -7.66 -1.26 5.82
CA SER A 482 -8.90 -1.57 6.57
C SER A 482 -10.11 -1.68 5.65
N CYS A 483 -10.21 -0.81 4.65
CA CYS A 483 -11.27 -0.79 3.65
C CYS A 483 -10.79 -0.14 2.34
N GLY A 484 -11.58 -0.28 1.29
CA GLY A 484 -11.29 0.33 0.00
C GLY A 484 -12.53 0.36 -0.89
N PHE A 485 -12.53 1.24 -1.89
CA PHE A 485 -13.53 1.22 -2.95
C PHE A 485 -13.11 0.20 -4.01
N ARG A 486 -13.85 -0.90 -4.12
CA ARG A 486 -13.53 -2.03 -5.00
C ARG A 486 -14.79 -2.57 -5.67
N CYS A 487 -14.71 -2.88 -6.96
CA CYS A 487 -15.78 -3.53 -7.69
C CYS A 487 -15.96 -5.01 -7.27
N ALA A 488 -14.86 -5.69 -6.93
CA ALA A 488 -14.88 -7.05 -6.43
C ALA A 488 -14.75 -7.07 -4.90
N ILE A 489 -15.44 -8.02 -4.25
CA ILE A 489 -15.31 -8.22 -2.81
C ILE A 489 -13.91 -8.76 -2.52
N ARG A 490 -13.19 -8.09 -1.63
CA ARG A 490 -11.95 -8.57 -1.02
C ARG A 490 -12.20 -8.74 0.48
N GLU A 491 -12.09 -9.94 0.99
CA GLU A 491 -12.42 -10.25 2.39
C GLU A 491 -11.63 -9.39 3.39
N LYS A 492 -10.39 -9.07 3.06
CA LYS A 492 -9.48 -8.27 3.91
C LYS A 492 -9.86 -6.78 4.00
N GLU A 493 -10.66 -6.26 3.08
CA GLU A 493 -11.02 -4.83 2.95
C GLU A 493 -12.53 -4.59 3.16
N GLN A 494 -13.19 -5.38 4.00
CA GLN A 494 -14.65 -5.32 4.20
C GLN A 494 -15.07 -4.51 5.43
N ALA A 495 -14.18 -3.79 6.08
CA ALA A 495 -14.57 -2.94 7.19
C ALA A 495 -15.58 -1.87 6.70
N PRO A 496 -16.68 -1.62 7.44
CA PRO A 496 -17.60 -0.54 7.11
C PRO A 496 -16.91 0.82 7.19
N LEU A 497 -17.29 1.73 6.28
CA LEU A 497 -16.87 3.11 6.32
C LEU A 497 -17.33 3.76 7.64
N MET A 498 -16.43 4.44 8.33
CA MET A 498 -16.69 5.05 9.64
C MET A 498 -16.24 6.50 9.69
N ALA A 499 -16.93 7.32 10.48
CA ALA A 499 -16.52 8.71 10.68
C ALA A 499 -15.12 8.79 11.29
N GLY A 500 -14.25 9.61 10.71
CA GLY A 500 -12.83 9.75 11.03
C GLY A 500 -11.91 8.91 10.13
N LEU A 501 -12.45 8.11 9.21
CA LEU A 501 -11.67 7.43 8.18
C LEU A 501 -11.25 8.44 7.11
N VAL A 502 -10.03 8.33 6.62
CA VAL A 502 -9.52 9.02 5.42
C VAL A 502 -9.33 7.97 4.33
N ILE A 503 -9.90 8.21 3.15
CA ILE A 503 -9.92 7.26 2.04
C ILE A 503 -9.74 8.00 0.72
N THR A 504 -8.97 7.45 -0.24
CA THR A 504 -8.81 8.04 -1.57
C THR A 504 -10.02 7.80 -2.46
N ASP A 505 -10.17 8.64 -3.48
CA ASP A 505 -11.13 8.52 -4.58
C ASP A 505 -10.37 8.83 -5.87
N GLU A 506 -9.89 7.78 -6.56
CA GLU A 506 -8.87 7.83 -7.61
C GLU A 506 -9.27 7.11 -8.92
N PRO A 507 -10.45 7.32 -9.47
CA PRO A 507 -10.82 6.71 -10.74
C PRO A 507 -9.87 7.11 -11.87
N GLY A 508 -9.68 6.21 -12.84
CA GLY A 508 -8.81 6.46 -13.99
C GLY A 508 -9.31 5.86 -15.29
N ILE A 509 -8.74 6.30 -16.42
CA ILE A 509 -8.89 5.71 -17.76
C ILE A 509 -7.52 5.62 -18.38
N TYR A 510 -7.16 4.46 -18.92
CA TYR A 510 -5.83 4.17 -19.44
C TYR A 510 -5.93 3.58 -20.86
N ILE A 511 -5.33 4.26 -21.83
CA ILE A 511 -5.39 3.89 -23.27
C ILE A 511 -3.97 3.55 -23.72
N GLU A 512 -3.70 2.26 -23.86
CA GLU A 512 -2.40 1.74 -24.29
C GLU A 512 -1.90 2.43 -25.58
N GLY A 513 -0.62 2.84 -25.57
CA GLY A 513 0.04 3.54 -26.66
C GLY A 513 -0.46 4.98 -26.89
N SER A 514 -1.22 5.56 -25.95
CA SER A 514 -1.78 6.91 -26.09
C SER A 514 -1.65 7.75 -24.83
N HIS A 515 -2.47 7.53 -23.82
CA HIS A 515 -2.54 8.37 -22.62
C HIS A 515 -3.20 7.66 -21.43
N GLY A 516 -3.00 8.23 -20.25
CA GLY A 516 -3.75 7.91 -19.04
C GLY A 516 -4.32 9.17 -18.40
N VAL A 517 -5.42 9.01 -17.68
CA VAL A 517 -6.04 10.04 -16.85
C VAL A 517 -6.36 9.44 -15.49
N ARG A 518 -5.93 10.10 -14.42
CA ARG A 518 -6.37 9.83 -13.04
C ARG A 518 -6.62 11.17 -12.34
N THR A 519 -7.70 11.27 -11.61
CA THR A 519 -8.02 12.40 -10.73
C THR A 519 -8.31 11.82 -9.36
N GLU A 520 -7.54 12.25 -8.38
CA GLU A 520 -7.61 11.71 -7.02
C GLU A 520 -7.71 12.80 -5.99
N ASN A 521 -8.58 12.57 -5.03
CA ASN A 521 -8.70 13.33 -3.80
C ASN A 521 -8.78 12.39 -2.60
N GLU A 522 -8.18 12.78 -1.48
CA GLU A 522 -8.49 12.16 -0.19
C GLU A 522 -9.81 12.71 0.35
N LEU A 523 -10.63 11.80 0.84
CA LEU A 523 -11.95 12.05 1.40
C LEU A 523 -11.96 11.69 2.89
N LEU A 524 -12.37 12.61 3.73
CA LEU A 524 -12.61 12.37 5.14
C LEU A 524 -14.08 12.00 5.36
N VAL A 525 -14.34 10.86 5.98
CA VAL A 525 -15.70 10.44 6.33
C VAL A 525 -16.22 11.24 7.53
N ARG A 526 -17.36 11.90 7.36
CA ARG A 526 -18.02 12.72 8.37
C ARG A 526 -19.39 12.18 8.75
N LYS A 527 -19.82 12.49 9.97
CA LYS A 527 -21.22 12.25 10.39
C LYS A 527 -22.12 13.32 9.80
N GLY A 528 -23.16 12.87 9.11
CA GLY A 528 -24.28 13.64 8.66
C GLY A 528 -25.48 13.61 9.64
N PRO A 529 -26.69 13.93 9.18
CA PRO A 529 -27.88 13.88 10.01
C PRO A 529 -28.20 12.44 10.46
N LYS A 530 -28.83 12.35 11.64
CA LYS A 530 -29.42 11.09 12.13
C LYS A 530 -30.94 11.23 12.14
N ASN A 531 -31.63 10.21 11.64
CA ASN A 531 -33.09 10.16 11.61
C ASN A 531 -33.60 8.75 11.93
N GLU A 532 -34.87 8.45 11.65
CA GLU A 532 -35.50 7.16 11.86
C GLU A 532 -34.89 6.01 11.04
N TYR A 533 -34.18 6.31 9.93
CA TYR A 533 -33.50 5.32 9.10
C TYR A 533 -32.07 5.01 9.60
N GLY A 534 -31.48 5.85 10.46
CA GLY A 534 -30.18 5.64 11.04
C GLY A 534 -29.26 6.87 11.00
N GLN A 535 -27.98 6.65 11.26
CA GLN A 535 -26.94 7.65 11.13
C GLN A 535 -26.48 7.71 9.67
N PHE A 536 -26.59 8.87 9.02
CA PHE A 536 -25.99 9.11 7.71
C PHE A 536 -24.55 9.57 7.84
N LEU A 537 -23.75 9.20 6.87
CA LEU A 537 -22.36 9.63 6.67
C LEU A 537 -22.24 10.33 5.32
N TYR A 538 -21.20 11.13 5.16
CA TYR A 538 -20.85 11.79 3.90
C TYR A 538 -19.34 11.97 3.81
N PHE A 539 -18.82 12.30 2.64
CA PHE A 539 -17.42 12.60 2.42
C PHE A 539 -17.17 14.12 2.42
N GLU A 540 -16.09 14.52 3.07
CA GLU A 540 -15.50 15.85 2.97
C GLU A 540 -14.17 15.71 2.21
N PRO A 541 -14.05 16.22 0.97
CA PRO A 541 -12.76 16.28 0.28
C PRO A 541 -11.78 17.17 1.05
N ILE A 542 -10.60 16.62 1.34
CA ILE A 542 -9.53 17.33 2.05
C ILE A 542 -8.30 17.63 1.17
N THR A 543 -8.33 17.21 -0.09
CA THR A 543 -7.35 17.59 -1.11
C THR A 543 -7.74 18.92 -1.73
N TYR A 544 -6.82 19.90 -1.73
CA TYR A 544 -7.08 21.28 -2.17
C TYR A 544 -6.24 21.69 -3.39
N VAL A 545 -6.01 20.76 -4.30
CA VAL A 545 -5.21 20.97 -5.52
C VAL A 545 -6.14 21.28 -6.70
N PRO A 546 -5.86 22.30 -7.53
CA PRO A 546 -6.70 22.62 -8.67
C PRO A 546 -6.83 21.45 -9.66
N ILE A 547 -8.01 21.31 -10.25
CA ILE A 547 -8.26 20.43 -11.40
C ILE A 547 -8.02 21.24 -12.66
N ASP A 548 -7.33 20.66 -13.66
CA ASP A 548 -7.00 21.38 -14.90
C ASP A 548 -8.23 21.55 -15.78
N LEU A 549 -8.65 22.81 -15.97
CA LEU A 549 -9.84 23.14 -16.74
C LEU A 549 -9.64 23.02 -18.25
N ASP A 550 -8.39 23.01 -18.76
CA ASP A 550 -8.09 23.00 -20.19
C ASP A 550 -8.47 21.66 -20.86
N ALA A 551 -8.60 20.60 -20.06
CA ALA A 551 -9.01 19.26 -20.54
C ALA A 551 -10.51 18.99 -20.44
N ILE A 552 -11.30 19.86 -19.84
CA ILE A 552 -12.73 19.63 -19.56
C ILE A 552 -13.58 19.98 -20.78
N ILE A 553 -14.58 19.15 -21.08
CA ILE A 553 -15.68 19.45 -22.00
C ILE A 553 -16.90 19.86 -21.16
N PRO A 554 -17.19 21.19 -21.04
CA PRO A 554 -18.27 21.66 -20.16
C PRO A 554 -19.65 21.09 -20.51
N GLU A 555 -19.88 20.75 -21.77
CA GLU A 555 -21.15 20.22 -22.29
C GLU A 555 -21.42 18.77 -21.80
N MET A 556 -20.38 18.05 -21.41
CA MET A 556 -20.53 16.71 -20.81
C MET A 556 -20.95 16.77 -19.35
N LEU A 557 -20.71 17.87 -18.65
CA LEU A 557 -21.06 18.04 -17.26
C LEU A 557 -22.53 18.45 -17.10
N THR A 558 -23.23 17.84 -16.16
CA THR A 558 -24.53 18.33 -15.69
C THR A 558 -24.39 19.67 -14.98
N ASP A 559 -25.51 20.38 -14.77
CA ASP A 559 -25.50 21.64 -14.01
C ASP A 559 -24.96 21.44 -12.58
N GLN A 560 -25.34 20.31 -11.95
CA GLN A 560 -24.88 19.95 -10.62
C GLN A 560 -23.35 19.70 -10.59
N GLU A 561 -22.81 18.97 -11.55
CA GLU A 561 -21.36 18.70 -11.62
C GLU A 561 -20.56 19.99 -11.87
N ARG A 562 -21.09 20.92 -12.69
CA ARG A 562 -20.48 22.24 -12.89
C ARG A 562 -20.49 23.08 -11.59
N GLU A 563 -21.58 23.06 -10.83
CA GLU A 563 -21.66 23.73 -9.54
C GLU A 563 -20.66 23.12 -8.55
N GLN A 564 -20.58 21.80 -8.45
CA GLN A 564 -19.62 21.09 -7.60
C GLN A 564 -18.17 21.43 -7.95
N LEU A 565 -17.82 21.49 -9.25
CA LEU A 565 -16.50 21.90 -9.71
C LEU A 565 -16.16 23.34 -9.31
N ASN A 566 -17.11 24.25 -9.44
CA ASN A 566 -16.94 25.65 -9.06
C ASN A 566 -16.77 25.80 -7.55
N GLU A 567 -17.55 25.08 -6.74
CA GLU A 567 -17.42 25.05 -5.29
C GLU A 567 -16.07 24.47 -4.83
N TYR A 568 -15.63 23.40 -5.47
CA TYR A 568 -14.32 22.80 -5.23
C TYR A 568 -13.20 23.84 -5.49
N HIS A 569 -13.18 24.46 -6.68
CA HIS A 569 -12.17 25.46 -7.01
C HIS A 569 -12.25 26.72 -6.14
N LYS A 570 -13.45 27.12 -5.69
CA LYS A 570 -13.61 28.21 -4.72
C LYS A 570 -12.91 27.88 -3.41
N LYS A 571 -13.11 26.66 -2.89
CA LYS A 571 -12.44 26.18 -1.67
C LYS A 571 -10.93 26.09 -1.84
N VAL A 572 -10.46 25.57 -2.98
CA VAL A 572 -9.03 25.56 -3.34
C VAL A 572 -8.45 26.97 -3.31
N TYR A 573 -9.10 27.93 -3.97
CA TYR A 573 -8.66 29.32 -4.01
C TYR A 573 -8.58 29.95 -2.61
N GLU A 574 -9.61 29.76 -1.78
CA GLU A 574 -9.66 30.28 -0.40
C GLU A 574 -8.51 29.75 0.46
N ILE A 575 -8.07 28.51 0.23
CA ILE A 575 -7.00 27.85 0.99
C ILE A 575 -5.61 28.21 0.44
N VAL A 576 -5.43 28.20 -0.87
CA VAL A 576 -4.10 28.32 -1.48
C VAL A 576 -3.70 29.77 -1.74
N ALA A 577 -4.63 30.65 -2.10
CA ALA A 577 -4.33 32.04 -2.46
C ALA A 577 -3.62 32.89 -1.38
N PRO A 578 -3.79 32.64 -0.06
CA PRO A 578 -3.04 33.35 0.97
C PRO A 578 -1.54 33.03 1.01
N HIS A 579 -1.10 31.94 0.38
CA HIS A 579 0.27 31.42 0.40
C HIS A 579 0.98 31.60 -0.94
#